data_95cfabe0f0ff1ba001da22c563da3387
#
_entry.id   95cfabe0f0ff1ba001da22c563da3387
#
_cell.length_a   1.000
_cell.length_b   1.000
_cell.length_c   1.000
_cell.angle_alpha   90.00
_cell.angle_beta   90.00
_cell.angle_gamma   90.00
#
_symmetry.space_group_name_H-M   'P 1'
#
loop_
_entity.id
_entity.type
_entity.pdbx_description
1 polymer ?
#
loop_
_entity_poly.entity_id
_entity_poly.type
_entity_poly.pdbx_seq_one_letter_code
_entity_poly.pdbx_strand_id
1 'polypeptide(L)'
;MNTNASSLAVSSLAAAPITPAVTERERYLFDLQGFLVAPDAIDPALCAELDADVTRHLTDEVDPAATHHRFMKKEPLLAWGPAWRRLIDNPRIMPYLDEFISTEMRLDHDYADVIRKGGGHNGSSIHGGATPFDECFFYLHQNGRIRSSLTVVAYALRDVGPGEGGFGCIPGSHKSNYPVPASCRELATPDACMTVVPAKAGSAIIFTEALAHGTAPWRGVGERRTVFYKYSPRTISWCARYYRATDYPDLTPAQAALLEAPNARYGGRSAM
;
A
#
# COMPACT_ATOMS: atom_id res chain seq x y z
N MET A 1 19.00 -26.23 59.66
CA MET A 1 17.86 -25.35 59.25
C MET A 1 18.28 -24.60 58.01
N ASN A 2 17.92 -25.12 56.85
CA ASN A 2 18.24 -24.49 55.55
C ASN A 2 17.00 -23.82 55.04
N THR A 3 17.04 -22.50 54.92
CA THR A 3 16.00 -21.72 54.26
C THR A 3 16.43 -21.42 52.81
N ASN A 4 15.88 -22.13 51.87
CA ASN A 4 15.98 -21.82 50.45
C ASN A 4 15.02 -20.66 50.11
N ALA A 5 15.57 -19.48 49.80
CA ALA A 5 14.85 -18.39 49.21
C ALA A 5 14.90 -18.54 47.69
N SER A 6 13.81 -18.94 47.10
CA SER A 6 13.62 -18.98 45.63
C SER A 6 13.35 -17.57 45.13
N SER A 7 14.31 -17.00 44.40
CA SER A 7 14.17 -15.72 43.69
C SER A 7 13.33 -15.93 42.44
N LEU A 8 12.08 -15.44 42.45
CA LEU A 8 11.25 -15.32 41.25
C LEU A 8 11.77 -14.16 40.39
N ALA A 9 12.43 -14.47 39.29
CA ALA A 9 12.77 -13.49 38.26
C ALA A 9 11.48 -12.97 37.61
N VAL A 10 11.14 -11.73 37.90
CA VAL A 10 10.07 -11.01 37.18
C VAL A 10 10.60 -10.68 35.79
N SER A 11 10.18 -11.45 34.80
CA SER A 11 10.41 -11.14 33.40
C SER A 11 9.72 -9.81 33.07
N SER A 12 10.50 -8.77 32.80
CA SER A 12 10.03 -7.50 32.27
C SER A 12 9.46 -7.74 30.88
N LEU A 13 8.15 -7.80 30.75
CA LEU A 13 7.45 -7.67 29.47
C LEU A 13 7.75 -6.27 28.96
N ALA A 14 8.62 -6.16 27.96
CA ALA A 14 8.80 -4.93 27.21
C ALA A 14 7.44 -4.52 26.66
N ALA A 15 6.96 -3.33 27.05
CA ALA A 15 5.72 -2.78 26.54
C ALA A 15 5.81 -2.73 25.00
N ALA A 16 4.81 -3.30 24.33
CA ALA A 16 4.71 -3.18 22.87
C ALA A 16 4.76 -1.69 22.48
N PRO A 17 5.50 -1.32 21.44
CA PRO A 17 5.56 0.08 21.00
C PRO A 17 4.15 0.58 20.74
N ILE A 18 3.77 1.67 21.42
CA ILE A 18 2.48 2.33 21.21
C ILE A 18 2.48 2.83 19.77
N THR A 19 1.69 2.23 18.92
CA THR A 19 1.48 2.70 17.55
C THR A 19 0.79 4.05 17.62
N PRO A 20 1.36 5.15 17.07
CA PRO A 20 0.75 6.46 17.17
C PRO A 20 -0.62 6.46 16.47
N ALA A 21 -1.62 6.99 17.17
CA ALA A 21 -2.94 7.19 16.59
C ALA A 21 -2.86 8.20 15.43
N VAL A 22 -3.71 8.03 14.41
CA VAL A 22 -3.84 9.00 13.31
C VAL A 22 -4.25 10.35 13.88
N THR A 23 -3.49 11.38 13.57
CA THR A 23 -3.74 12.74 14.07
C THR A 23 -4.93 13.38 13.34
N GLU A 24 -5.55 14.41 13.97
CA GLU A 24 -6.60 15.20 13.31
C GLU A 24 -6.11 15.82 12.01
N ARG A 25 -4.85 16.28 11.97
CA ARG A 25 -4.24 16.84 10.78
C ARG A 25 -4.11 15.82 9.66
N GLU A 26 -3.66 14.61 9.95
CA GLU A 26 -3.54 13.53 8.94
C GLU A 26 -4.91 13.13 8.41
N ARG A 27 -5.90 12.99 9.29
CA ARG A 27 -7.29 12.72 8.89
C ARG A 27 -7.83 13.80 7.97
N TYR A 28 -7.63 15.07 8.32
CA TYR A 28 -8.04 16.22 7.51
C TYR A 28 -7.36 16.22 6.14
N LEU A 29 -6.04 15.96 6.10
CA LEU A 29 -5.29 15.94 4.85
C LEU A 29 -5.70 14.77 3.94
N PHE A 30 -5.93 13.59 4.51
CA PHE A 30 -6.40 12.44 3.72
C PHE A 30 -7.80 12.72 3.14
N ASP A 31 -8.71 13.26 3.94
CA ASP A 31 -10.03 13.68 3.45
C ASP A 31 -9.92 14.75 2.35
N LEU A 32 -9.06 15.76 2.54
CA LEU A 32 -8.92 16.85 1.60
C LEU A 32 -8.35 16.40 0.24
N GLN A 33 -7.27 15.64 0.26
CA GLN A 33 -6.45 15.37 -0.92
C GLN A 33 -6.49 13.92 -1.42
N GLY A 34 -6.97 12.96 -0.62
CA GLY A 34 -7.11 11.54 -0.99
C GLY A 34 -5.85 10.70 -0.80
N PHE A 35 -4.78 11.29 -0.24
CA PHE A 35 -3.54 10.58 0.05
C PHE A 35 -2.79 11.15 1.25
N LEU A 36 -1.85 10.39 1.79
CA LEU A 36 -0.85 10.81 2.78
C LEU A 36 0.51 10.23 2.46
N VAL A 37 1.57 10.89 2.90
CA VAL A 37 2.92 10.33 2.95
C VAL A 37 3.24 9.99 4.41
N ALA A 38 3.46 8.71 4.70
CA ALA A 38 3.95 8.23 5.98
C ALA A 38 5.47 8.06 5.90
N PRO A 39 6.26 8.95 6.50
CA PRO A 39 7.71 8.82 6.51
C PRO A 39 8.11 7.62 7.38
N ASP A 40 9.28 7.04 7.09
CA ASP A 40 9.85 5.92 7.86
C ASP A 40 8.87 4.76 8.12
N ALA A 41 8.01 4.46 7.12
CA ALA A 41 7.00 3.40 7.21
C ALA A 41 7.63 2.02 7.38
N ILE A 42 8.84 1.81 6.85
CA ILE A 42 9.68 0.64 7.09
C ILE A 42 11.07 1.09 7.55
N ASP A 43 11.70 0.29 8.41
CA ASP A 43 13.04 0.58 8.87
C ASP A 43 14.08 0.41 7.75
N PRO A 44 15.24 1.09 7.83
CA PRO A 44 16.25 1.04 6.78
C PRO A 44 16.77 -0.36 6.47
N ALA A 45 16.85 -1.25 7.47
CA ALA A 45 17.33 -2.62 7.28
C ALA A 45 16.33 -3.45 6.48
N LEU A 46 15.04 -3.36 6.81
CA LEU A 46 13.99 -4.00 6.04
C LEU A 46 13.91 -3.43 4.62
N CYS A 47 14.02 -2.11 4.47
CA CYS A 47 14.03 -1.47 3.15
C CYS A 47 15.15 -2.01 2.26
N ALA A 48 16.36 -2.13 2.82
CA ALA A 48 17.52 -2.68 2.11
C ALA A 48 17.35 -4.16 1.75
N GLU A 49 16.77 -4.97 2.65
CA GLU A 49 16.47 -6.38 2.41
C GLU A 49 15.49 -6.55 1.24
N LEU A 50 14.39 -5.80 1.24
CA LEU A 50 13.40 -5.82 0.16
C LEU A 50 14.00 -5.33 -1.18
N ASP A 51 14.82 -4.28 -1.18
CA ASP A 51 15.48 -3.77 -2.39
C ASP A 51 16.48 -4.78 -2.96
N ALA A 52 17.22 -5.49 -2.11
CA ALA A 52 18.13 -6.56 -2.52
C ALA A 52 17.36 -7.75 -3.13
N ASP A 53 16.22 -8.13 -2.57
CA ASP A 53 15.36 -9.17 -3.11
C ASP A 53 14.79 -8.80 -4.49
N VAL A 54 14.32 -7.54 -4.65
CA VAL A 54 13.91 -7.04 -5.98
C VAL A 54 15.07 -7.13 -6.98
N THR A 55 16.31 -6.80 -6.56
CA THR A 55 17.49 -6.92 -7.43
C THR A 55 17.70 -8.35 -7.88
N ARG A 56 17.59 -9.32 -6.98
CA ARG A 56 17.74 -10.74 -7.28
C ARG A 56 16.70 -11.19 -8.30
N HIS A 57 15.42 -10.91 -8.08
CA HIS A 57 14.35 -11.27 -9.02
C HIS A 57 14.48 -10.56 -10.38
N LEU A 58 14.94 -9.29 -10.41
CA LEU A 58 15.23 -8.61 -11.68
C LEU A 58 16.34 -9.31 -12.46
N THR A 59 17.39 -9.76 -11.78
CA THR A 59 18.53 -10.42 -12.42
C THR A 59 18.13 -11.81 -12.97
N ASP A 60 17.32 -12.54 -12.23
CA ASP A 60 16.97 -13.91 -12.55
C ASP A 60 15.83 -14.02 -13.57
N GLU A 61 14.92 -13.03 -13.64
CA GLU A 61 13.64 -13.18 -14.31
C GLU A 61 13.35 -12.14 -15.40
N VAL A 62 14.13 -11.05 -15.48
CA VAL A 62 13.78 -9.88 -16.30
C VAL A 62 14.89 -9.52 -17.29
N ASP A 63 14.48 -9.24 -18.53
CA ASP A 63 15.40 -8.72 -19.55
C ASP A 63 16.07 -7.43 -19.04
N PRO A 64 17.40 -7.33 -19.00
CA PRO A 64 18.11 -6.13 -18.59
C PRO A 64 17.75 -4.87 -19.39
N ALA A 65 17.30 -5.02 -20.64
CA ALA A 65 16.86 -3.92 -21.49
C ALA A 65 15.45 -3.42 -21.17
N ALA A 66 14.67 -4.16 -20.35
CA ALA A 66 13.33 -3.75 -19.98
C ALA A 66 13.36 -2.44 -19.19
N THR A 67 12.58 -1.46 -19.62
CA THR A 67 12.48 -0.14 -18.97
C THR A 67 11.37 -0.08 -17.92
N HIS A 68 10.48 -1.10 -17.90
CA HIS A 68 9.46 -1.30 -16.88
C HIS A 68 9.24 -2.79 -16.65
N HIS A 69 9.11 -3.19 -15.39
CA HIS A 69 8.68 -4.53 -15.01
C HIS A 69 7.74 -4.47 -13.81
N ARG A 70 6.67 -5.27 -13.86
CA ARG A 70 5.73 -5.48 -12.76
C ARG A 70 5.74 -6.93 -12.31
N PHE A 71 6.17 -7.15 -11.08
CA PHE A 71 6.09 -8.45 -10.40
C PHE A 71 4.69 -8.64 -9.82
N MET A 72 3.81 -9.30 -10.54
CA MET A 72 2.42 -9.54 -10.11
C MET A 72 1.87 -10.87 -10.64
N LYS A 73 2.29 -11.28 -11.83
CA LYS A 73 1.59 -12.35 -12.57
C LYS A 73 1.98 -13.77 -12.17
N LYS A 74 3.22 -13.96 -11.75
CA LYS A 74 3.78 -15.28 -11.47
C LYS A 74 3.34 -15.77 -10.09
N GLU A 75 3.62 -14.99 -9.08
CA GLU A 75 3.29 -15.24 -7.69
C GLU A 75 3.12 -13.94 -6.90
N PRO A 76 2.42 -13.96 -5.75
CA PRO A 76 2.40 -12.82 -4.83
C PRO A 76 3.77 -12.56 -4.23
N LEU A 77 4.07 -11.30 -3.88
CA LEU A 77 5.30 -10.95 -3.17
C LEU A 77 5.42 -11.66 -1.82
N LEU A 78 4.31 -12.01 -1.20
CA LEU A 78 4.29 -12.77 0.05
C LEU A 78 5.04 -14.11 -0.04
N ALA A 79 5.14 -14.69 -1.23
CA ALA A 79 5.88 -15.93 -1.49
C ALA A 79 7.41 -15.72 -1.48
N TRP A 80 7.89 -14.48 -1.63
CA TRP A 80 9.31 -14.17 -1.69
C TRP A 80 10.03 -14.29 -0.33
N GLY A 81 9.28 -14.28 0.77
CA GLY A 81 9.88 -14.56 2.08
C GLY A 81 9.26 -13.81 3.25
N PRO A 82 9.80 -14.05 4.48
CA PRO A 82 9.28 -13.44 5.70
C PRO A 82 9.34 -11.91 5.72
N ALA A 83 10.34 -11.30 5.10
CA ALA A 83 10.48 -9.84 5.00
C ALA A 83 9.25 -9.21 4.34
N TRP A 84 8.75 -9.82 3.27
CA TRP A 84 7.57 -9.37 2.54
C TRP A 84 6.28 -9.53 3.37
N ARG A 85 6.18 -10.61 4.15
CA ARG A 85 5.01 -10.84 5.03
C ARG A 85 4.95 -9.87 6.20
N ARG A 86 6.07 -9.26 6.62
CA ARG A 86 6.10 -8.18 7.62
C ARG A 86 5.34 -6.93 7.18
N LEU A 87 5.09 -6.74 5.87
CA LEU A 87 4.34 -5.61 5.36
C LEU A 87 2.82 -5.80 5.44
N ILE A 88 2.33 -7.04 5.65
CA ILE A 88 0.88 -7.35 5.70
C ILE A 88 0.18 -6.56 6.81
N ASP A 89 0.79 -6.52 8.00
CA ASP A 89 0.26 -5.85 9.19
C ASP A 89 1.26 -4.84 9.76
N ASN A 90 1.96 -4.13 8.88
CA ASN A 90 2.97 -3.16 9.28
C ASN A 90 2.40 -2.19 10.34
N PRO A 91 2.96 -2.19 11.58
CA PRO A 91 2.39 -1.45 12.70
C PRO A 91 2.39 0.07 12.52
N ARG A 92 3.21 0.61 11.61
CA ARG A 92 3.21 2.04 11.27
C ARG A 92 2.12 2.41 10.26
N ILE A 93 1.54 1.43 9.57
CA ILE A 93 0.55 1.61 8.51
C ILE A 93 -0.87 1.24 8.99
N MET A 94 -0.99 0.18 9.80
CA MET A 94 -2.29 -0.31 10.24
C MET A 94 -3.21 0.76 10.82
N PRO A 95 -2.77 1.72 11.66
CA PRO A 95 -3.65 2.76 12.17
C PRO A 95 -4.31 3.61 11.08
N TYR A 96 -3.60 3.90 10.00
CA TYR A 96 -4.17 4.63 8.86
C TYR A 96 -5.24 3.80 8.13
N LEU A 97 -4.98 2.51 7.95
CA LEU A 97 -5.93 1.61 7.29
C LEU A 97 -7.19 1.42 8.14
N ASP A 98 -7.04 1.26 9.47
CA ASP A 98 -8.16 1.18 10.41
C ASP A 98 -9.03 2.45 10.38
N GLU A 99 -8.40 3.62 10.27
CA GLU A 99 -9.10 4.90 10.21
C GLU A 99 -9.79 5.14 8.87
N PHE A 100 -9.11 4.79 7.76
CA PHE A 100 -9.58 5.16 6.42
C PHE A 100 -10.44 4.09 5.73
N ILE A 101 -10.27 2.83 6.11
CA ILE A 101 -11.07 1.72 5.60
C ILE A 101 -12.04 1.25 6.70
N SER A 102 -11.51 0.47 7.64
CA SER A 102 -12.22 -0.18 8.76
C SER A 102 -11.28 -1.17 9.42
N THR A 103 -11.52 -1.53 10.68
CA THR A 103 -10.87 -2.68 11.33
C THR A 103 -11.26 -4.02 10.67
N GLU A 104 -12.35 -4.04 9.91
CA GLU A 104 -12.81 -5.19 9.12
C GLU A 104 -12.34 -5.07 7.67
N MET A 105 -11.03 -5.24 7.45
CA MET A 105 -10.39 -5.19 6.14
C MET A 105 -9.64 -6.47 5.81
N ARG A 106 -9.18 -6.57 4.59
CA ARG A 106 -8.34 -7.65 4.07
C ARG A 106 -7.27 -7.10 3.13
N LEU A 107 -6.16 -7.82 3.01
CA LEU A 107 -5.21 -7.61 1.93
C LEU A 107 -5.84 -8.15 0.63
N ASP A 108 -6.06 -7.27 -0.33
CA ASP A 108 -6.65 -7.62 -1.62
C ASP A 108 -5.61 -8.24 -2.55
N HIS A 109 -4.51 -7.52 -2.80
CA HIS A 109 -3.38 -8.00 -3.60
C HIS A 109 -2.13 -7.16 -3.36
N ASP A 110 -1.00 -7.70 -3.81
CA ASP A 110 0.31 -7.05 -3.78
C ASP A 110 1.00 -7.12 -5.15
N TYR A 111 1.92 -6.21 -5.39
CA TYR A 111 2.85 -6.23 -6.50
C TYR A 111 4.01 -5.26 -6.30
N ALA A 112 5.08 -5.42 -7.10
CA ALA A 112 6.18 -4.46 -7.16
C ALA A 112 6.36 -3.94 -8.59
N ASP A 113 6.59 -2.63 -8.71
CA ASP A 113 6.95 -1.97 -9.96
C ASP A 113 8.40 -1.49 -9.93
N VAL A 114 9.13 -1.81 -10.98
CA VAL A 114 10.46 -1.29 -11.25
C VAL A 114 10.42 -0.53 -12.56
N ILE A 115 10.83 0.74 -12.51
CA ILE A 115 10.76 1.65 -13.65
C ILE A 115 12.12 2.30 -13.86
N ARG A 116 12.63 2.22 -15.09
CA ARG A 116 13.87 2.85 -15.57
C ARG A 116 13.55 4.04 -16.46
N LYS A 117 14.54 4.92 -16.64
CA LYS A 117 14.40 6.08 -17.52
C LYS A 117 14.02 5.66 -18.95
N GLY A 118 13.06 6.40 -19.53
CA GLY A 118 12.56 6.13 -20.87
C GLY A 118 11.48 5.06 -20.95
N GLY A 119 11.10 4.45 -19.82
CA GLY A 119 10.01 3.48 -19.76
C GLY A 119 8.65 4.13 -19.81
N GLY A 120 7.86 3.79 -20.85
CA GLY A 120 6.42 3.90 -20.80
C GLY A 120 5.87 2.65 -20.09
N HIS A 121 4.83 2.79 -19.28
CA HIS A 121 4.22 1.64 -18.59
C HIS A 121 2.71 1.83 -18.44
N ASN A 122 2.02 0.74 -18.16
CA ASN A 122 0.60 0.79 -17.81
C ASN A 122 0.41 1.65 -16.55
N GLY A 123 -0.43 2.67 -16.63
CA GLY A 123 -0.66 3.62 -15.54
C GLY A 123 0.14 4.91 -15.63
N SER A 124 0.81 5.19 -16.78
CA SER A 124 1.42 6.51 -17.05
C SER A 124 0.40 7.62 -17.29
N SER A 125 -0.85 7.29 -17.58
CA SER A 125 -1.96 8.22 -17.61
C SER A 125 -2.78 8.15 -16.33
N ILE A 126 -3.45 9.26 -16.00
CA ILE A 126 -4.36 9.33 -14.86
C ILE A 126 -5.52 8.36 -15.06
N HIS A 127 -5.77 7.53 -14.07
CA HIS A 127 -6.95 6.67 -13.92
C HIS A 127 -7.57 6.88 -12.53
N GLY A 128 -8.72 6.27 -12.26
CA GLY A 128 -9.50 6.54 -11.05
C GLY A 128 -10.29 7.85 -11.13
N GLY A 129 -10.65 8.39 -9.98
CA GLY A 129 -11.57 9.49 -9.80
C GLY A 129 -12.91 9.02 -9.24
N ALA A 130 -13.64 9.91 -8.53
CA ALA A 130 -14.93 9.56 -7.93
C ALA A 130 -16.05 9.37 -8.95
N THR A 131 -15.86 9.83 -10.18
CA THR A 131 -16.88 9.83 -11.23
C THR A 131 -16.33 9.27 -12.54
N PRO A 132 -16.99 8.27 -13.18
CA PRO A 132 -18.20 7.60 -12.69
C PRO A 132 -17.93 6.80 -11.39
N PHE A 133 -18.98 6.57 -10.60
CA PHE A 133 -18.89 5.74 -9.39
C PHE A 133 -18.51 4.30 -9.77
N ASP A 134 -17.56 3.72 -9.00
CA ASP A 134 -17.15 2.34 -9.13
C ASP A 134 -17.28 1.66 -7.76
N GLU A 135 -17.93 0.50 -7.70
CA GLU A 135 -18.18 -0.23 -6.47
C GLU A 135 -16.92 -0.75 -5.79
N CYS A 136 -15.82 -0.88 -6.53
CA CYS A 136 -14.51 -1.23 -5.98
C CYS A 136 -13.66 -0.02 -5.62
N PHE A 137 -13.96 1.18 -6.16
CA PHE A 137 -13.14 2.38 -6.03
C PHE A 137 -13.97 3.58 -5.57
N PHE A 138 -14.44 3.56 -4.34
CA PHE A 138 -15.21 4.67 -3.79
C PHE A 138 -14.53 5.27 -2.56
N TYR A 139 -14.88 6.50 -2.29
CA TYR A 139 -14.59 7.21 -1.05
C TYR A 139 -15.89 7.83 -0.52
N LEU A 140 -16.21 7.57 0.73
CA LEU A 140 -17.37 8.12 1.40
C LEU A 140 -16.97 8.68 2.76
N HIS A 141 -17.59 9.79 3.15
CA HIS A 141 -17.59 10.24 4.54
C HIS A 141 -19.01 10.08 5.09
N GLN A 142 -19.19 9.19 6.06
CA GLN A 142 -20.49 8.87 6.62
C GLN A 142 -20.40 8.66 8.14
N ASN A 143 -21.32 9.29 8.88
CA ASN A 143 -21.39 9.19 10.33
C ASN A 143 -20.07 9.55 11.04
N GLY A 144 -19.42 10.61 10.57
CA GLY A 144 -18.16 11.11 11.14
C GLY A 144 -16.93 10.26 10.84
N ARG A 145 -17.01 9.29 9.90
CA ARG A 145 -15.92 8.39 9.55
C ARG A 145 -15.67 8.33 8.05
N ILE A 146 -14.41 8.22 7.69
CA ILE A 146 -13.99 7.89 6.34
C ILE A 146 -14.32 6.42 6.06
N ARG A 147 -14.79 6.14 4.84
CA ARG A 147 -15.07 4.82 4.30
C ARG A 147 -14.44 4.76 2.90
N SER A 148 -13.19 4.38 2.83
CA SER A 148 -12.51 4.13 1.58
C SER A 148 -12.66 2.67 1.19
N SER A 149 -12.79 2.42 -0.09
CA SER A 149 -12.76 1.07 -0.67
C SER A 149 -11.32 0.57 -0.82
N LEU A 150 -10.92 0.13 -2.01
CA LEU A 150 -9.54 -0.29 -2.25
C LEU A 150 -8.57 0.86 -1.94
N THR A 151 -7.72 0.64 -0.97
CA THR A 151 -6.74 1.61 -0.46
C THR A 151 -5.35 1.05 -0.62
N VAL A 152 -4.47 1.86 -1.14
CA VAL A 152 -3.11 1.48 -1.52
C VAL A 152 -2.11 1.97 -0.50
N VAL A 153 -1.16 1.11 -0.18
CA VAL A 153 0.09 1.45 0.52
C VAL A 153 1.23 1.22 -0.45
N ALA A 154 1.82 2.30 -0.94
CA ALA A 154 2.92 2.27 -1.89
C ALA A 154 4.23 2.58 -1.18
N TYR A 155 5.02 1.56 -0.86
CA TYR A 155 6.32 1.70 -0.20
C TYR A 155 7.39 2.07 -1.23
N ALA A 156 8.13 3.13 -1.00
CA ALA A 156 9.30 3.50 -1.79
C ALA A 156 10.53 2.74 -1.27
N LEU A 157 11.11 1.86 -2.09
CA LEU A 157 12.37 1.19 -1.73
C LEU A 157 13.59 2.04 -2.05
N ARG A 158 13.45 3.06 -2.89
CA ARG A 158 14.49 4.03 -3.27
C ARG A 158 13.92 5.43 -3.24
N ASP A 159 14.80 6.41 -3.08
CA ASP A 159 14.43 7.82 -3.09
C ASP A 159 13.76 8.21 -4.42
N VAL A 160 12.72 9.01 -4.32
CA VAL A 160 12.05 9.69 -5.42
C VAL A 160 12.06 11.17 -5.10
N GLY A 161 12.96 11.91 -5.73
CA GLY A 161 13.15 13.34 -5.50
C GLY A 161 12.12 14.20 -6.24
N PRO A 162 12.03 15.49 -5.88
CA PRO A 162 11.19 16.44 -6.60
C PRO A 162 11.55 16.48 -8.09
N GLY A 163 10.55 16.37 -8.96
CA GLY A 163 10.74 16.43 -10.42
C GLY A 163 11.23 15.14 -11.08
N GLU A 164 11.54 14.09 -10.31
CA GLU A 164 12.01 12.81 -10.87
C GLU A 164 10.86 11.92 -11.39
N GLY A 165 9.61 12.30 -11.19
CA GLY A 165 8.44 11.52 -11.59
C GLY A 165 7.88 10.69 -10.42
N GLY A 166 7.29 9.53 -10.72
CA GLY A 166 6.70 8.67 -9.70
C GLY A 166 5.21 8.93 -9.48
N PHE A 167 4.70 8.76 -8.25
CA PHE A 167 3.29 8.89 -7.97
C PHE A 167 2.78 10.29 -8.28
N GLY A 168 1.85 10.39 -9.24
CA GLY A 168 1.16 11.62 -9.60
C GLY A 168 -0.34 11.48 -9.38
N CYS A 169 -1.00 12.54 -8.92
CA CYS A 169 -2.44 12.52 -8.66
C CYS A 169 -3.08 13.90 -8.82
N ILE A 170 -4.41 13.91 -8.85
CA ILE A 170 -5.23 15.11 -8.78
C ILE A 170 -5.84 15.16 -7.37
N PRO A 171 -5.28 15.95 -6.43
CA PRO A 171 -5.78 16.04 -5.07
C PRO A 171 -7.27 16.41 -5.03
N GLY A 172 -8.06 15.71 -4.19
CA GLY A 172 -9.50 15.96 -4.06
C GLY A 172 -10.38 15.25 -5.11
N SER A 173 -9.81 14.66 -6.16
CA SER A 173 -10.58 13.98 -7.22
C SER A 173 -11.34 12.73 -6.76
N HIS A 174 -10.96 12.14 -5.63
CA HIS A 174 -11.65 11.00 -5.01
C HIS A 174 -13.07 11.33 -4.51
N LYS A 175 -13.45 12.60 -4.51
CA LYS A 175 -14.78 13.10 -4.15
C LYS A 175 -15.32 14.16 -5.12
N SER A 176 -14.73 14.24 -6.33
CA SER A 176 -15.22 15.12 -7.39
C SER A 176 -16.53 14.63 -7.98
N ASN A 177 -17.49 15.54 -8.14
CA ASN A 177 -18.78 15.25 -8.78
C ASN A 177 -18.69 15.16 -10.32
N TYR A 178 -17.54 15.51 -10.88
CA TYR A 178 -17.31 15.50 -12.33
C TYR A 178 -16.17 14.56 -12.69
N PRO A 179 -16.24 13.88 -13.84
CA PRO A 179 -15.13 13.04 -14.30
C PRO A 179 -13.90 13.90 -14.62
N VAL A 180 -12.72 13.32 -14.47
CA VAL A 180 -11.47 13.98 -14.85
C VAL A 180 -11.49 14.27 -16.35
N PRO A 181 -11.31 15.53 -16.79
CA PRO A 181 -11.25 15.88 -18.21
C PRO A 181 -10.07 15.18 -18.91
N ALA A 182 -10.24 14.85 -20.19
CA ALA A 182 -9.19 14.23 -20.98
C ALA A 182 -7.89 15.07 -21.01
N SER A 183 -8.02 16.39 -21.04
CA SER A 183 -6.89 17.33 -20.98
C SER A 183 -6.08 17.27 -19.68
N CYS A 184 -6.66 16.76 -18.60
CA CYS A 184 -6.02 16.62 -17.29
C CYS A 184 -5.51 15.20 -17.03
N ARG A 185 -5.29 14.35 -18.04
CA ARG A 185 -4.88 12.96 -17.83
C ARG A 185 -3.42 12.65 -18.18
N GLU A 186 -2.71 13.63 -18.75
CA GLU A 186 -1.35 13.43 -19.23
C GLU A 186 -0.33 13.74 -18.12
N LEU A 187 0.38 12.71 -17.64
CA LEU A 187 1.39 12.83 -16.57
C LEU A 187 2.78 13.21 -17.07
N ALA A 188 3.04 13.11 -18.37
CA ALA A 188 4.32 13.55 -18.92
C ALA A 188 4.45 15.09 -18.92
N THR A 189 3.31 15.77 -19.07
CA THR A 189 3.17 17.24 -18.97
C THR A 189 2.04 17.55 -17.97
N PRO A 190 2.30 17.45 -16.66
CA PRO A 190 1.25 17.57 -15.66
C PRO A 190 0.51 18.92 -15.75
N ASP A 191 -0.83 18.85 -15.73
CA ASP A 191 -1.69 20.02 -15.58
C ASP A 191 -1.51 20.67 -14.20
N ALA A 192 -1.88 21.95 -14.07
CA ALA A 192 -1.79 22.68 -12.82
C ALA A 192 -2.61 22.06 -11.66
N CYS A 193 -3.63 21.26 -11.97
CA CYS A 193 -4.41 20.52 -10.96
C CYS A 193 -3.71 19.26 -10.43
N MET A 194 -2.59 18.86 -11.03
CA MET A 194 -1.85 17.65 -10.65
C MET A 194 -0.74 17.93 -9.65
N THR A 195 -0.45 16.92 -8.84
CA THR A 195 0.71 16.89 -7.94
C THR A 195 1.50 15.61 -8.19
N VAL A 196 2.82 15.74 -8.32
CA VAL A 196 3.75 14.60 -8.28
C VAL A 196 4.40 14.58 -6.90
N VAL A 197 4.26 13.48 -6.20
CA VAL A 197 4.60 13.36 -4.77
C VAL A 197 5.96 12.72 -4.61
N PRO A 198 6.97 13.43 -4.08
CA PRO A 198 8.26 12.84 -3.75
C PRO A 198 8.13 11.91 -2.53
N ALA A 199 9.00 10.90 -2.47
CA ALA A 199 9.05 9.97 -1.35
C ALA A 199 10.48 9.52 -1.07
N LYS A 200 10.90 9.53 0.20
CA LYS A 200 12.17 8.95 0.61
C LYS A 200 12.08 7.43 0.69
N ALA A 201 13.20 6.75 0.47
CA ALA A 201 13.30 5.32 0.72
C ALA A 201 12.82 4.99 2.16
N GLY A 202 12.03 3.94 2.29
CA GLY A 202 11.39 3.56 3.55
C GLY A 202 10.07 4.28 3.86
N SER A 203 9.69 5.32 3.11
CA SER A 203 8.38 5.97 3.24
C SER A 203 7.29 5.17 2.52
N ALA A 204 6.03 5.40 2.91
CA ALA A 204 4.87 4.89 2.18
C ALA A 204 3.94 6.05 1.76
N ILE A 205 3.41 5.98 0.56
CA ILE A 205 2.28 6.80 0.14
C ILE A 205 1.02 5.97 0.31
N ILE A 206 0.10 6.44 1.16
CA ILE A 206 -1.20 5.80 1.41
C ILE A 206 -2.25 6.60 0.65
N PHE A 207 -3.01 5.97 -0.22
CA PHE A 207 -4.04 6.65 -1.01
C PHE A 207 -5.24 5.76 -1.33
N THR A 208 -6.40 6.37 -1.53
CA THR A 208 -7.59 5.66 -2.02
C THR A 208 -7.52 5.47 -3.54
N GLU A 209 -7.89 4.29 -4.04
CA GLU A 209 -8.01 4.06 -5.49
C GLU A 209 -9.07 4.95 -6.16
N ALA A 210 -10.01 5.50 -5.39
CA ALA A 210 -10.93 6.53 -5.88
C ALA A 210 -10.23 7.84 -6.27
N LEU A 211 -8.98 8.08 -5.81
CA LEU A 211 -8.20 9.23 -6.23
C LEU A 211 -7.78 9.06 -7.70
N ALA A 212 -7.96 10.09 -8.50
CA ALA A 212 -7.40 10.12 -9.84
C ALA A 212 -5.88 10.20 -9.76
N HIS A 213 -5.19 9.14 -10.17
CA HIS A 213 -3.76 8.97 -9.98
C HIS A 213 -3.11 8.18 -11.13
N GLY A 214 -1.80 8.17 -11.13
CA GLY A 214 -0.99 7.40 -12.07
C GLY A 214 0.49 7.54 -11.74
N THR A 215 1.35 7.16 -12.69
CA THR A 215 2.80 7.28 -12.51
C THR A 215 3.38 8.23 -13.56
N ALA A 216 3.87 9.38 -13.11
CA ALA A 216 4.63 10.31 -13.96
C ALA A 216 5.92 9.65 -14.44
N PRO A 217 6.36 9.91 -15.68
CA PRO A 217 7.55 9.30 -16.26
C PRO A 217 8.77 9.48 -15.38
N TRP A 218 9.55 8.40 -15.21
CA TRP A 218 10.77 8.42 -14.41
C TRP A 218 11.88 9.22 -15.12
N ARG A 219 12.41 10.20 -14.43
CA ARG A 219 13.50 11.08 -14.89
C ARG A 219 14.72 11.04 -13.97
N GLY A 220 14.60 10.35 -12.83
CA GLY A 220 15.69 10.21 -11.86
C GLY A 220 16.82 9.30 -12.34
N VAL A 221 17.85 9.19 -11.52
CA VAL A 221 18.99 8.30 -11.77
C VAL A 221 18.64 6.87 -11.38
N GLY A 222 19.04 5.90 -12.20
CA GLY A 222 18.82 4.49 -11.94
C GLY A 222 17.34 4.08 -12.08
N GLU A 223 16.83 3.40 -11.07
CA GLU A 223 15.49 2.80 -11.07
C GLU A 223 14.63 3.35 -9.94
N ARG A 224 13.36 3.61 -10.25
CA ARG A 224 12.32 3.73 -9.24
C ARG A 224 11.82 2.33 -8.89
N ARG A 225 11.79 2.00 -7.61
CA ARG A 225 11.25 0.74 -7.09
C ARG A 225 10.16 1.03 -6.07
N THR A 226 8.97 0.53 -6.33
CA THR A 226 7.80 0.75 -5.47
C THR A 226 7.09 -0.57 -5.24
N VAL A 227 6.77 -0.85 -3.99
CA VAL A 227 6.03 -2.04 -3.56
C VAL A 227 4.64 -1.62 -3.14
N PHE A 228 3.64 -2.31 -3.65
CA PHE A 228 2.23 -2.01 -3.42
C PHE A 228 1.57 -3.13 -2.63
N TYR A 229 0.95 -2.76 -1.51
CA TYR A 229 0.02 -3.59 -0.76
C TYR A 229 -1.33 -2.89 -0.78
N LYS A 230 -2.35 -3.55 -1.31
CA LYS A 230 -3.68 -2.97 -1.47
C LYS A 230 -4.67 -3.65 -0.55
N TYR A 231 -5.42 -2.84 0.18
CA TYR A 231 -6.38 -3.31 1.18
C TYR A 231 -7.78 -2.88 0.80
N SER A 232 -8.74 -3.75 1.07
CA SER A 232 -10.15 -3.47 0.84
C SER A 232 -10.99 -3.82 2.08
N PRO A 233 -12.18 -3.22 2.24
CA PRO A 233 -13.15 -3.75 3.18
C PRO A 233 -13.35 -5.25 2.95
N ARG A 234 -13.55 -6.00 4.03
CA ARG A 234 -13.67 -7.47 3.99
C ARG A 234 -14.79 -8.00 3.09
N THR A 235 -15.73 -7.15 2.71
CA THR A 235 -16.84 -7.48 1.82
C THR A 235 -16.55 -7.24 0.35
N ILE A 236 -15.41 -6.61 0.00
CA ILE A 236 -15.06 -6.20 -1.34
C ILE A 236 -13.81 -6.94 -1.80
N SER A 237 -13.75 -7.29 -3.07
CA SER A 237 -12.55 -7.80 -3.72
C SER A 237 -12.45 -7.24 -5.13
N TRP A 238 -11.33 -6.61 -5.43
CA TRP A 238 -10.98 -6.22 -6.78
C TRP A 238 -10.27 -7.37 -7.51
N CYS A 239 -9.36 -8.08 -6.78
CA CYS A 239 -8.63 -9.19 -7.36
C CYS A 239 -9.48 -10.46 -7.40
N ALA A 240 -9.47 -11.18 -8.52
CA ALA A 240 -10.17 -12.46 -8.67
C ALA A 240 -9.45 -13.64 -7.97
N ARG A 241 -8.23 -13.44 -7.50
CA ARG A 241 -7.46 -14.45 -6.78
C ARG A 241 -7.34 -14.02 -5.32
N TYR A 242 -7.48 -14.98 -4.41
CA TYR A 242 -7.36 -14.77 -2.97
C TYR A 242 -6.16 -15.49 -2.42
N TYR A 243 -5.52 -14.89 -1.41
CA TYR A 243 -4.49 -15.56 -0.63
C TYR A 243 -5.09 -16.74 0.14
N ARG A 244 -4.27 -17.71 0.42
CA ARG A 244 -4.56 -18.76 1.39
C ARG A 244 -3.49 -18.68 2.47
N ALA A 245 -3.90 -18.43 3.72
CA ALA A 245 -2.97 -18.32 4.83
C ALA A 245 -2.14 -19.60 5.03
N THR A 246 -2.68 -20.76 4.64
CA THR A 246 -1.98 -22.06 4.67
C THR A 246 -0.77 -22.15 3.75
N ASP A 247 -0.65 -21.25 2.77
CA ASP A 247 0.49 -21.24 1.85
C ASP A 247 1.73 -20.57 2.51
N TYR A 248 1.57 -19.98 3.69
CA TYR A 248 2.60 -19.22 4.41
C TYR A 248 2.68 -19.69 5.87
N PRO A 249 3.61 -20.58 6.22
CA PRO A 249 3.61 -21.24 7.53
C PRO A 249 4.02 -20.36 8.71
N ASP A 250 4.60 -19.20 8.45
CA ASP A 250 5.17 -18.28 9.44
C ASP A 250 4.30 -17.03 9.73
N LEU A 251 3.03 -17.03 9.29
CA LEU A 251 2.11 -15.94 9.55
C LEU A 251 1.71 -15.87 11.03
N THR A 252 1.62 -14.64 11.54
CA THR A 252 0.91 -14.39 12.79
C THR A 252 -0.60 -14.57 12.60
N PRO A 253 -1.38 -14.80 13.68
CA PRO A 253 -2.85 -14.84 13.58
C PRO A 253 -3.44 -13.55 12.99
N ALA A 254 -2.84 -12.37 13.25
CA ALA A 254 -3.27 -11.10 12.71
C ALA A 254 -3.05 -11.03 11.19
N GLN A 255 -1.88 -11.45 10.71
CA GLN A 255 -1.58 -11.54 9.28
C GLN A 255 -2.51 -12.53 8.57
N ALA A 256 -2.70 -13.71 9.14
CA ALA A 256 -3.61 -14.72 8.59
C ALA A 256 -5.04 -14.19 8.45
N ALA A 257 -5.51 -13.41 9.42
CA ALA A 257 -6.82 -12.77 9.39
C ALA A 257 -6.98 -11.75 8.25
N LEU A 258 -5.91 -11.04 7.88
CA LEU A 258 -5.90 -10.11 6.74
C LEU A 258 -5.88 -10.82 5.38
N LEU A 259 -5.49 -12.09 5.33
CA LEU A 259 -5.46 -12.90 4.11
C LEU A 259 -6.75 -13.69 3.85
N GLU A 260 -7.74 -13.59 4.73
CA GLU A 260 -9.02 -14.28 4.55
C GLU A 260 -9.75 -13.83 3.27
N ALA A 261 -10.43 -14.76 2.64
CA ALA A 261 -11.27 -14.49 1.48
C ALA A 261 -12.41 -13.52 1.83
N PRO A 262 -12.98 -12.80 0.87
CA PRO A 262 -14.12 -11.93 1.12
C PRO A 262 -15.26 -12.66 1.83
N ASN A 263 -15.87 -11.99 2.80
CA ASN A 263 -17.00 -12.51 3.59
C ASN A 263 -16.73 -13.76 4.44
N ALA A 264 -15.49 -14.22 4.60
CA ALA A 264 -15.15 -15.42 5.37
C ALA A 264 -15.67 -15.41 6.83
N ARG A 265 -15.77 -14.21 7.44
CA ARG A 265 -16.22 -14.04 8.83
C ARG A 265 -17.70 -13.74 9.01
N TYR A 266 -18.44 -13.56 7.94
CA TYR A 266 -19.90 -13.39 8.05
C TYR A 266 -20.56 -14.76 8.22
N GLY A 267 -20.36 -15.35 9.43
CA GLY A 267 -20.91 -16.65 9.81
C GLY A 267 -22.41 -16.74 9.63
N GLY A 268 -22.92 -17.93 9.25
CA GLY A 268 -24.33 -18.20 9.01
C GLY A 268 -24.79 -17.82 7.58
N ARG A 269 -23.98 -17.18 6.76
CA ARG A 269 -24.16 -17.17 5.31
C ARG A 269 -23.58 -18.48 4.79
N SER A 270 -24.47 -19.44 4.58
CA SER A 270 -24.13 -20.73 4.04
C SER A 270 -23.24 -20.59 2.81
N ALA A 271 -22.11 -21.27 2.77
CA ALA A 271 -21.48 -21.61 1.52
C ALA A 271 -22.49 -22.46 0.73
N MET A 272 -23.16 -21.83 -0.22
CA MET A 272 -24.00 -22.57 -1.16
C MET A 272 -23.13 -23.29 -2.17
#